data_72802a1826e753f31c1b8668190cbb63
#
_entry.id   72802a1826e753f31c1b8668190cbb63
#
_cell.length_a   1.000
_cell.length_b   1.000
_cell.length_c   1.000
_cell.angle_alpha   90.00
_cell.angle_beta   90.00
_cell.angle_gamma   90.00
#
_symmetry.space_group_name_H-M   'P 1'
#
loop_
_entity.id
_entity.type
_entity.pdbx_description
1 polymer ?
#
loop_
_entity_poly.entity_id
_entity_poly.type
_entity_poly.pdbx_seq_one_letter_code
_entity_poly.pdbx_strand_id
1 'polypeptide(L)'
;MSVAFTKEDSAETASETLLPDRPISPHPNLVTEAGLKALEFQLQQAQEAYETAQKIEDVNERRRQAASPLRDARYFAARVRTAQIMPDPTSTDIVAFGNTVTFRREDGRVQKYHIVGEDEADPKAGSISFVSPVARLLMGKAVGDVVGTSGQELEIMAIA
;
A
#
# COMPACT_ATOMS: atom_id res chain seq x y z
N MET A 1 3.98 -43.64 -28.06
CA MET A 1 3.14 -43.26 -26.96
C MET A 1 3.58 -41.96 -26.34
N SER A 2 3.01 -41.04 -26.82
CA SER A 2 2.62 -39.68 -26.46
C SER A 2 3.61 -38.84 -25.63
N VAL A 3 4.64 -38.36 -26.32
CA VAL A 3 5.42 -37.19 -25.92
C VAL A 3 4.56 -35.89 -25.94
N ALA A 4 3.39 -35.93 -26.57
CA ALA A 4 2.49 -34.82 -26.66
C ALA A 4 1.78 -34.50 -25.32
N PHE A 5 1.45 -35.51 -24.54
CA PHE A 5 0.76 -35.36 -23.25
C PHE A 5 1.63 -34.64 -22.18
N THR A 6 2.91 -34.87 -22.20
CA THR A 6 3.84 -34.28 -21.23
C THR A 6 4.11 -32.79 -21.51
N LYS A 7 3.90 -32.34 -22.74
CA LYS A 7 4.15 -30.92 -23.10
C LYS A 7 2.97 -30.03 -22.81
N GLU A 8 1.75 -30.55 -22.94
CA GLU A 8 0.53 -29.82 -22.58
C GLU A 8 0.37 -29.68 -21.07
N ASP A 9 0.61 -30.76 -20.32
CA ASP A 9 0.61 -30.73 -18.84
C ASP A 9 1.66 -29.77 -18.27
N SER A 10 2.82 -29.66 -18.91
CA SER A 10 3.86 -28.72 -18.45
C SER A 10 3.50 -27.27 -18.77
N ALA A 11 2.80 -27.01 -19.87
CA ALA A 11 2.38 -25.65 -20.24
C ALA A 11 1.20 -25.18 -19.38
N GLU A 12 0.23 -26.05 -19.09
CA GLU A 12 -0.87 -25.76 -18.17
C GLU A 12 -0.35 -25.52 -16.74
N THR A 13 0.52 -26.39 -16.23
CA THR A 13 1.13 -26.22 -14.90
C THR A 13 1.96 -24.94 -14.82
N ALA A 14 2.68 -24.58 -15.88
CA ALA A 14 3.43 -23.33 -15.94
C ALA A 14 2.51 -22.10 -15.97
N SER A 15 1.37 -22.18 -16.67
CA SER A 15 0.35 -21.15 -16.72
C SER A 15 -0.36 -20.96 -15.37
N GLU A 16 -0.65 -22.05 -14.66
CA GLU A 16 -1.29 -22.02 -13.34
C GLU A 16 -0.38 -21.46 -12.25
N THR A 17 0.94 -21.52 -12.41
CA THR A 17 1.90 -20.97 -11.43
C THR A 17 2.28 -19.52 -11.68
N LEU A 18 1.88 -18.94 -12.84
CA LEU A 18 2.09 -17.53 -13.13
C LEU A 18 1.00 -16.69 -12.48
N LEU A 19 1.37 -15.89 -11.49
CA LEU A 19 0.46 -14.92 -10.89
C LEU A 19 0.49 -13.61 -11.68
N PRO A 20 -0.69 -13.00 -11.93
CA PRO A 20 -0.72 -11.69 -12.55
C PRO A 20 -0.03 -10.66 -11.66
N ASP A 21 0.53 -9.62 -12.27
CA ASP A 21 1.14 -8.53 -11.51
C ASP A 21 0.10 -7.84 -10.62
N ARG A 22 0.54 -7.39 -9.45
CA ARG A 22 -0.31 -6.59 -8.57
C ARG A 22 -0.55 -5.23 -9.24
N PRO A 23 -1.80 -4.73 -9.24
CA PRO A 23 -2.12 -3.46 -9.86
C PRO A 23 -1.36 -2.31 -9.18
N ILE A 24 -0.87 -1.37 -9.98
CA ILE A 24 -0.22 -0.15 -9.50
C ILE A 24 -1.28 0.96 -9.48
N SER A 25 -1.38 1.66 -8.36
CA SER A 25 -2.27 2.80 -8.22
C SER A 25 -1.97 3.88 -9.27
N PRO A 26 -3.00 4.50 -9.89
CA PRO A 26 -2.82 5.60 -10.81
C PRO A 26 -2.47 6.94 -10.14
N HIS A 27 -2.57 7.01 -8.81
CA HIS A 27 -2.25 8.22 -8.06
C HIS A 27 -0.73 8.44 -7.93
N PRO A 28 -0.28 9.69 -7.74
CA PRO A 28 1.10 9.95 -7.38
C PRO A 28 1.52 9.13 -6.16
N ASN A 29 2.72 8.56 -6.21
CA ASN A 29 3.21 7.72 -5.12
C ASN A 29 3.89 8.57 -4.04
N LEU A 30 3.08 9.31 -3.29
CA LEU A 30 3.57 10.11 -2.17
C LEU A 30 3.83 9.19 -0.98
N VAL A 31 5.00 9.34 -0.38
CA VAL A 31 5.43 8.52 0.77
C VAL A 31 6.03 9.40 1.85
N THR A 32 5.94 8.96 3.10
CA THR A 32 6.78 9.47 4.18
C THR A 32 8.16 8.81 4.09
N GLU A 33 9.15 9.35 4.78
CA GLU A 33 10.47 8.71 4.88
C GLU A 33 10.36 7.29 5.45
N ALA A 34 9.55 7.10 6.48
CA ALA A 34 9.28 5.79 7.06
C ALA A 34 8.59 4.85 6.06
N GLY A 35 7.67 5.38 5.25
CA GLY A 35 6.99 4.62 4.20
C GLY A 35 7.94 4.14 3.11
N LEU A 36 8.90 4.95 2.69
CA LEU A 36 9.92 4.52 1.74
C LEU A 36 10.80 3.40 2.33
N LYS A 37 11.25 3.55 3.56
CA LYS A 37 12.03 2.51 4.24
C LYS A 37 11.25 1.19 4.34
N ALA A 38 9.96 1.26 4.63
CA ALA A 38 9.10 0.08 4.66
C ALA A 38 8.98 -0.59 3.29
N LEU A 39 8.85 0.18 2.21
CA LEU A 39 8.83 -0.34 0.84
C LEU A 39 10.15 -1.03 0.47
N GLU A 40 11.28 -0.42 0.79
CA GLU A 40 12.61 -0.98 0.56
C GLU A 40 12.80 -2.29 1.32
N PHE A 41 12.32 -2.35 2.56
CA PHE A 41 12.34 -3.57 3.37
C PHE A 41 11.49 -4.68 2.73
N GLN A 42 10.28 -4.36 2.29
CA GLN A 42 9.40 -5.33 1.62
C GLN A 42 10.01 -5.83 0.31
N LEU A 43 10.65 -4.97 -0.45
CA LEU A 43 11.37 -5.36 -1.66
C LEU A 43 12.47 -6.36 -1.35
N GLN A 44 13.29 -6.07 -0.34
CA GLN A 44 14.36 -6.97 0.08
C GLN A 44 13.81 -8.33 0.53
N GLN A 45 12.75 -8.35 1.32
CA GLN A 45 12.12 -9.59 1.77
C GLN A 45 11.59 -10.43 0.61
N ALA A 46 10.97 -9.80 -0.38
CA ALA A 46 10.47 -10.48 -1.57
C ALA A 46 11.61 -11.06 -2.42
N GLN A 47 12.70 -10.31 -2.60
CA GLN A 47 13.89 -10.77 -3.32
C GLN A 47 14.55 -11.95 -2.63
N GLU A 48 14.71 -11.91 -1.32
CA GLU A 48 15.29 -13.02 -0.53
C GLU A 48 14.40 -14.27 -0.60
N ALA A 49 13.08 -14.10 -0.50
CA ALA A 49 12.13 -15.20 -0.62
C ALA A 49 12.19 -15.85 -2.02
N TYR A 50 12.31 -15.02 -3.07
CA TYR A 50 12.50 -15.52 -4.44
C TYR A 50 13.78 -16.31 -4.59
N GLU A 51 14.90 -15.80 -4.10
CA GLU A 51 16.20 -16.48 -4.15
C GLU A 51 16.18 -17.81 -3.39
N THR A 52 15.52 -17.83 -2.22
CA THR A 52 15.33 -19.05 -1.44
C THR A 52 14.53 -20.09 -2.23
N ALA A 53 13.45 -19.67 -2.89
CA ALA A 53 12.63 -20.55 -3.72
C ALA A 53 13.42 -21.11 -4.90
N GLN A 54 14.35 -20.36 -5.48
CA GLN A 54 15.19 -20.81 -6.61
C GLN A 54 16.12 -21.98 -6.22
N LYS A 55 16.36 -22.21 -4.94
CA LYS A 55 17.19 -23.32 -4.45
C LYS A 55 16.44 -24.65 -4.35
N ILE A 56 15.14 -24.65 -4.55
CA ILE A 56 14.30 -25.86 -4.52
C ILE A 56 14.62 -26.72 -5.74
N GLU A 57 14.93 -27.99 -5.53
CA GLU A 57 15.34 -28.91 -6.60
C GLU A 57 14.19 -29.29 -7.54
N ASP A 58 13.00 -29.56 -6.98
CA ASP A 58 11.82 -29.89 -7.79
C ASP A 58 11.35 -28.67 -8.57
N VAL A 59 11.31 -28.79 -9.89
CA VAL A 59 10.95 -27.69 -10.80
C VAL A 59 9.56 -27.16 -10.54
N ASN A 60 8.59 -28.02 -10.31
CA ASN A 60 7.19 -27.60 -10.08
C ASN A 60 7.04 -26.92 -8.72
N GLU A 61 7.65 -27.45 -7.68
CA GLU A 61 7.65 -26.85 -6.35
C GLU A 61 8.37 -25.50 -6.35
N ARG A 62 9.51 -25.43 -7.01
CA ARG A 62 10.26 -24.18 -7.18
C ARG A 62 9.40 -23.08 -7.84
N ARG A 63 8.70 -23.40 -8.91
CA ARG A 63 7.79 -22.46 -9.59
C ARG A 63 6.66 -21.99 -8.68
N ARG A 64 6.03 -22.90 -7.96
CA ARG A 64 4.95 -22.57 -7.02
C ARG A 64 5.44 -21.64 -5.91
N GLN A 65 6.58 -21.96 -5.29
CA GLN A 65 7.13 -21.15 -4.20
C GLN A 65 7.70 -19.82 -4.66
N ALA A 66 8.16 -19.70 -5.89
CA ALA A 66 8.73 -18.48 -6.45
C ALA A 66 7.68 -17.49 -6.98
N ALA A 67 6.46 -17.93 -7.29
CA ALA A 67 5.47 -17.13 -7.99
C ALA A 67 5.05 -15.88 -7.19
N SER A 68 4.69 -16.03 -5.93
CA SER A 68 4.29 -14.93 -5.06
C SER A 68 5.45 -13.96 -4.76
N PRO A 69 6.64 -14.43 -4.35
CA PRO A 69 7.78 -13.53 -4.16
C PRO A 69 8.16 -12.74 -5.40
N LEU A 70 8.11 -13.34 -6.58
CA LEU A 70 8.43 -12.64 -7.83
C LEU A 70 7.41 -11.53 -8.13
N ARG A 71 6.12 -11.83 -7.99
CA ARG A 71 5.05 -10.84 -8.12
C ARG A 71 5.24 -9.68 -7.16
N ASP A 72 5.50 -9.97 -5.89
CA ASP A 72 5.68 -8.96 -4.86
C ASP A 72 6.96 -8.13 -5.08
N ALA A 73 8.06 -8.77 -5.51
CA ALA A 73 9.29 -8.06 -5.84
C ALA A 73 9.07 -7.05 -6.98
N ARG A 74 8.32 -7.42 -8.02
CA ARG A 74 7.96 -6.49 -9.11
C ARG A 74 7.14 -5.32 -8.61
N TYR A 75 6.15 -5.58 -7.78
CA TYR A 75 5.31 -4.53 -7.19
C TYR A 75 6.15 -3.56 -6.35
N PHE A 76 6.89 -4.06 -5.38
CA PHE A 76 7.68 -3.21 -4.49
C PHE A 76 8.82 -2.49 -5.21
N ALA A 77 9.44 -3.11 -6.23
CA ALA A 77 10.44 -2.43 -7.05
C ALA A 77 9.84 -1.22 -7.77
N ALA A 78 8.65 -1.35 -8.32
CA ALA A 78 7.96 -0.24 -8.97
C ALA A 78 7.58 0.85 -7.96
N ARG A 79 7.12 0.48 -6.77
CA ARG A 79 6.75 1.43 -5.72
C ARG A 79 7.97 2.19 -5.18
N VAL A 80 9.08 1.52 -4.97
CA VAL A 80 10.35 2.19 -4.57
C VAL A 80 10.82 3.15 -5.67
N ARG A 81 10.80 2.72 -6.93
CA ARG A 81 11.25 3.54 -8.05
C ARG A 81 10.43 4.82 -8.23
N THR A 82 9.13 4.76 -8.02
CA THR A 82 8.22 5.90 -8.24
C THR A 82 7.95 6.72 -6.98
N ALA A 83 8.49 6.32 -5.83
CA ALA A 83 8.25 7.00 -4.57
C ALA A 83 8.71 8.45 -4.59
N GLN A 84 7.83 9.34 -4.13
CA GLN A 84 8.11 10.76 -3.94
C GLN A 84 8.05 11.04 -2.44
N ILE A 85 9.21 11.28 -1.83
CA ILE A 85 9.29 11.56 -0.40
C ILE A 85 8.70 12.93 -0.13
N MET A 86 7.67 12.96 0.73
CA MET A 86 7.10 14.21 1.22
C MET A 86 7.73 14.54 2.57
N PRO A 87 8.24 15.76 2.75
CA PRO A 87 8.77 16.19 4.04
C PRO A 87 7.65 16.27 5.07
N ASP A 88 8.00 16.17 6.35
CA ASP A 88 7.05 16.41 7.42
C ASP A 88 6.43 17.80 7.29
N PRO A 89 5.12 17.95 7.51
CA PRO A 89 4.47 19.24 7.42
C PRO A 89 5.01 20.20 8.48
N THR A 90 5.26 21.44 8.07
CA THR A 90 5.74 22.51 8.95
C THR A 90 4.63 23.36 9.53
N SER A 91 3.40 23.17 9.06
CA SER A 91 2.22 23.92 9.48
C SER A 91 1.10 22.99 9.95
N THR A 92 0.34 23.47 10.91
CA THR A 92 -0.89 22.85 11.41
C THR A 92 -2.13 23.72 11.12
N ASP A 93 -2.00 24.71 10.24
CA ASP A 93 -3.09 25.62 9.91
C ASP A 93 -4.15 24.94 9.04
N ILE A 94 -3.70 24.13 8.10
CA ILE A 94 -4.57 23.30 7.25
C ILE A 94 -4.03 21.89 7.14
N VAL A 95 -4.95 20.94 6.98
CA VAL A 95 -4.59 19.53 6.84
C VAL A 95 -3.85 19.28 5.53
N ALA A 96 -2.69 18.66 5.62
CA ALA A 96 -1.87 18.27 4.49
C ALA A 96 -1.36 16.83 4.67
N PHE A 97 -0.76 16.26 3.62
CA PHE A 97 -0.06 14.99 3.70
C PHE A 97 0.98 15.03 4.84
N GLY A 98 0.98 13.98 5.67
CA GLY A 98 1.88 13.87 6.82
C GLY A 98 1.33 14.44 8.13
N ASN A 99 0.27 15.24 8.09
CA ASN A 99 -0.40 15.68 9.32
C ASN A 99 -1.15 14.54 10.00
N THR A 100 -1.27 14.65 11.32
CA THR A 100 -2.18 13.83 12.13
C THR A 100 -3.39 14.65 12.48
N VAL A 101 -4.57 14.16 12.12
CA VAL A 101 -5.85 14.88 12.29
C VAL A 101 -6.70 14.17 13.32
N THR A 102 -7.17 14.92 14.31
CA THR A 102 -8.19 14.47 15.26
C THR A 102 -9.52 15.04 14.84
N PHE A 103 -10.53 14.23 14.65
CA PHE A 103 -11.87 14.64 14.24
C PHE A 103 -12.94 13.89 15.01
N ARG A 104 -14.12 14.50 15.10
CA ARG A 104 -15.28 13.92 15.75
C ARG A 104 -16.34 13.61 14.70
N ARG A 105 -16.90 12.40 14.78
CA ARG A 105 -18.04 11.99 13.96
C ARG A 105 -19.36 12.46 14.58
N GLU A 106 -20.42 12.47 13.79
CA GLU A 106 -21.77 12.86 14.25
C GLU A 106 -22.27 12.04 15.45
N ASP A 107 -21.86 10.75 15.54
CA ASP A 107 -22.19 9.87 16.67
C ASP A 107 -21.39 10.17 17.95
N GLY A 108 -20.52 11.18 17.93
CA GLY A 108 -19.67 11.59 19.04
C GLY A 108 -18.34 10.87 19.13
N ARG A 109 -18.07 9.86 18.29
CA ARG A 109 -16.76 9.17 18.28
C ARG A 109 -15.66 10.12 17.83
N VAL A 110 -14.56 10.12 18.56
CA VAL A 110 -13.35 10.87 18.22
C VAL A 110 -12.33 9.90 17.64
N GLN A 111 -11.80 10.23 16.48
CA GLN A 111 -10.78 9.43 15.81
C GLN A 111 -9.57 10.32 15.49
N LYS A 112 -8.40 9.68 15.47
CA LYS A 112 -7.13 10.34 15.19
C LYS A 112 -6.40 9.52 14.13
N TYR A 113 -6.10 10.15 12.98
CA TYR A 113 -5.41 9.49 11.88
C TYR A 113 -4.24 10.32 11.36
N HIS A 114 -3.13 9.62 11.12
CA HIS A 114 -1.97 10.14 10.40
C HIS A 114 -2.19 9.91 8.89
N ILE A 115 -2.09 10.95 8.08
CA ILE A 115 -2.28 10.89 6.63
C ILE A 115 -0.94 10.55 5.97
N VAL A 116 -0.88 9.40 5.32
CA VAL A 116 0.35 8.81 4.77
C VAL A 116 0.13 8.30 3.34
N GLY A 117 1.13 7.64 2.78
CA GLY A 117 1.04 7.01 1.46
C GLY A 117 0.17 5.75 1.46
N GLU A 118 -0.18 5.30 0.26
CA GLU A 118 -1.10 4.18 0.08
C GLU A 118 -0.57 2.85 0.64
N ASP A 119 0.72 2.56 0.41
CA ASP A 119 1.32 1.30 0.89
C ASP A 119 1.60 1.30 2.39
N GLU A 120 1.76 2.47 2.99
CA GLU A 120 2.05 2.64 4.42
C GLU A 120 0.78 2.62 5.28
N ALA A 121 -0.38 2.93 4.70
CA ALA A 121 -1.62 3.12 5.44
C ALA A 121 -2.09 1.84 6.15
N ASP A 122 -2.38 1.99 7.43
CA ASP A 122 -2.98 0.96 8.28
C ASP A 122 -3.98 1.61 9.23
N PRO A 123 -5.26 1.66 8.86
CA PRO A 123 -6.28 2.33 9.69
C PRO A 123 -6.40 1.76 11.10
N LYS A 124 -6.15 0.47 11.29
CA LYS A 124 -6.15 -0.16 12.61
C LYS A 124 -5.02 0.33 13.50
N ALA A 125 -3.89 0.70 12.89
CA ALA A 125 -2.74 1.27 13.60
C ALA A 125 -2.76 2.80 13.65
N GLY A 126 -3.79 3.46 13.11
CA GLY A 126 -3.97 4.90 13.18
C GLY A 126 -3.42 5.69 12.00
N SER A 127 -3.22 5.08 10.85
CA SER A 127 -2.82 5.78 9.63
C SER A 127 -3.78 5.51 8.47
N ILE A 128 -4.02 6.52 7.64
CA ILE A 128 -4.89 6.41 6.47
C ILE A 128 -4.15 6.93 5.23
N SER A 129 -4.50 6.36 4.09
CA SER A 129 -3.99 6.83 2.82
C SER A 129 -4.52 8.23 2.49
N PHE A 130 -3.67 9.08 1.93
CA PHE A 130 -4.07 10.41 1.47
C PHE A 130 -5.12 10.36 0.34
N VAL A 131 -5.27 9.24 -0.34
CA VAL A 131 -6.30 9.03 -1.37
C VAL A 131 -7.57 8.39 -0.82
N SER A 132 -7.61 8.02 0.47
CA SER A 132 -8.81 7.46 1.10
C SER A 132 -9.94 8.49 1.15
N PRO A 133 -11.21 8.05 1.16
CA PRO A 133 -12.35 8.97 1.23
C PRO A 133 -12.29 9.94 2.41
N VAL A 134 -11.91 9.46 3.60
CA VAL A 134 -11.79 10.31 4.80
C VAL A 134 -10.68 11.34 4.63
N ALA A 135 -9.50 10.94 4.18
CA ALA A 135 -8.38 11.87 3.96
C ALA A 135 -8.74 12.96 2.94
N ARG A 136 -9.44 12.61 1.87
CA ARG A 136 -9.89 13.58 0.86
C ARG A 136 -10.86 14.63 1.40
N LEU A 137 -11.69 14.26 2.37
CA LEU A 137 -12.56 15.20 3.05
C LEU A 137 -11.79 16.16 3.96
N LEU A 138 -10.75 15.66 4.62
CA LEU A 138 -9.98 16.41 5.62
C LEU A 138 -8.92 17.33 5.01
N MET A 139 -8.26 16.90 3.94
CA MET A 139 -7.14 17.65 3.34
C MET A 139 -7.58 19.03 2.86
N GLY A 140 -6.77 20.05 3.16
CA GLY A 140 -7.04 21.44 2.83
C GLY A 140 -7.98 22.15 3.80
N LYS A 141 -8.44 21.49 4.84
CA LYS A 141 -9.36 22.03 5.84
C LYS A 141 -8.62 22.44 7.11
N ALA A 142 -9.27 23.26 7.91
CA ALA A 142 -8.72 23.81 9.15
C ALA A 142 -9.48 23.28 10.38
N VAL A 143 -8.90 23.48 11.56
CA VAL A 143 -9.58 23.20 12.84
C VAL A 143 -10.90 23.98 12.91
N GLY A 144 -11.97 23.30 13.30
CA GLY A 144 -13.33 23.85 13.38
C GLY A 144 -14.15 23.62 12.11
N ASP A 145 -13.54 23.23 11.00
CA ASP A 145 -14.29 22.91 9.78
C ASP A 145 -15.08 21.61 9.96
N VAL A 146 -16.29 21.62 9.40
CA VAL A 146 -17.15 20.43 9.32
C VAL A 146 -17.22 20.02 7.87
N VAL A 147 -16.87 18.76 7.60
CA VAL A 147 -16.76 18.22 6.24
C VAL A 147 -17.60 16.95 6.10
N GLY A 148 -17.97 16.63 4.88
CA GLY A 148 -18.79 15.45 4.58
C GLY A 148 -20.24 15.76 4.29
N THR A 149 -21.03 14.72 4.13
CA THR A 149 -22.46 14.81 3.83
C THR A 149 -23.29 14.64 5.10
N SER A 150 -24.52 15.11 5.06
CA SER A 150 -25.48 14.96 6.17
C SER A 150 -25.58 13.51 6.62
N GLY A 151 -25.46 13.26 7.92
CA GLY A 151 -25.43 11.91 8.52
C GLY A 151 -24.03 11.30 8.61
N GLN A 152 -23.02 11.88 7.95
CA GLN A 152 -21.64 11.40 7.94
C GLN A 152 -20.63 12.55 8.06
N GLU A 153 -21.00 13.59 8.74
CA GLU A 153 -20.13 14.75 8.92
C GLU A 153 -19.00 14.49 9.91
N LEU A 154 -17.86 15.10 9.61
CA LEU A 154 -16.65 15.07 10.45
C LEU A 154 -16.31 16.50 10.85
N GLU A 155 -16.09 16.74 12.14
CA GLU A 155 -15.61 18.03 12.66
C GLU A 155 -14.13 17.92 13.02
N ILE A 156 -13.30 18.77 12.42
CA ILE A 156 -11.85 18.78 12.69
C ILE A 156 -11.61 19.43 14.05
N MET A 157 -11.03 18.67 14.96
CA MET A 157 -10.79 19.09 16.34
C MET A 157 -9.35 19.58 16.54
N ALA A 158 -8.37 18.91 15.92
CA ALA A 158 -6.96 19.24 16.06
C ALA A 158 -6.17 18.77 14.86
N ILE A 159 -5.11 19.47 14.55
CA ILE A 159 -4.12 19.14 13.53
C ILE A 159 -2.73 19.18 14.19
N ALA A 160 -2.01 18.06 14.02
CA ALA A 160 -0.63 17.95 14.49
C ALA A 160 0.33 17.60 13.35
#